data_2f5bb210b70780db84c6c68ecc5a6680
#
_entry.id   2f5bb210b70780db84c6c68ecc5a6680
#
_cell.length_a   1.000
_cell.length_b   1.000
_cell.length_c   1.000
_cell.angle_alpha   90.00
_cell.angle_beta   90.00
_cell.angle_gamma   90.00
#
_symmetry.space_group_name_H-M   'P 1'
#
loop_
_entity.id
_entity.type
_entity.pdbx_description
1 polymer ?
#
loop_
_entity_poly.entity_id
_entity_poly.type
_entity_poly.pdbx_seq_one_letter_code
_entity_poly.pdbx_strand_id
1 'polypeptide(L)'
;PFHFQGQQRPNEEITEIVSANLYRSGRFNLFPPDQFLSHPSETKQVRYKDWRLIKVEALAFGRVDQIGDDLFEVTFHLHDVYKGRPVWKGSDNKEIFYRWTVTGDKLRKVAHQISDYIYKALTGTPGAFDTQIAYITVRQGSVTPQFELIVADSDGHNDQSVLQTLSPILSPAWAPDGKRLAYVGFGDDDTGAT
;
A
#
# COMPACT_ATOMS: atom_id res chain seq x y z
N PRO A 1 -0.45 -8.96 11.81
CA PRO A 1 -1.47 -8.10 12.44
C PRO A 1 -0.87 -6.80 12.94
N PHE A 2 -1.64 -5.70 12.83
CA PHE A 2 -1.30 -4.41 13.44
C PHE A 2 -2.28 -4.14 14.57
N HIS A 3 -1.75 -3.71 15.70
CA HIS A 3 -2.56 -3.39 16.89
C HIS A 3 -2.76 -1.88 16.96
N PHE A 4 -4.01 -1.43 17.02
CA PHE A 4 -4.34 -0.02 17.19
C PHE A 4 -4.39 0.34 18.67
N GLN A 5 -3.79 1.48 19.05
CA GLN A 5 -3.89 2.09 20.37
C GLN A 5 -4.21 3.58 20.22
N GLY A 6 -5.37 3.99 20.71
CA GLY A 6 -5.81 5.38 20.62
C GLY A 6 -7.28 5.53 20.99
N GLN A 7 -7.76 6.77 20.96
CA GLN A 7 -9.16 7.10 21.27
C GLN A 7 -10.05 6.98 20.03
N GLN A 8 -9.53 7.34 18.87
CA GLN A 8 -10.29 7.34 17.62
C GLN A 8 -9.56 6.46 16.59
N ARG A 9 -10.21 5.38 16.15
CA ARG A 9 -9.68 4.55 15.06
C ARG A 9 -9.64 5.36 13.77
N PRO A 10 -8.54 5.26 13.02
CA PRO A 10 -8.48 5.86 11.69
C PRO A 10 -9.44 5.14 10.74
N ASN A 11 -9.87 5.85 9.70
CA ASN A 11 -10.70 5.27 8.65
C ASN A 11 -9.97 4.18 7.84
N GLU A 12 -8.63 4.25 7.81
CA GLU A 12 -7.77 3.36 7.06
C GLU A 12 -7.12 2.32 7.99
N GLU A 13 -7.41 1.05 7.77
CA GLU A 13 -6.80 -0.04 8.54
C GLU A 13 -5.60 -0.64 7.80
N ILE A 14 -4.40 -0.41 8.35
CA ILE A 14 -3.12 -0.86 7.75
C ILE A 14 -3.14 -2.37 7.48
N THR A 15 -3.68 -3.19 8.40
CA THR A 15 -3.75 -4.65 8.23
C THR A 15 -4.53 -5.04 6.99
N GLU A 16 -5.68 -4.40 6.75
CA GLU A 16 -6.55 -4.70 5.62
C GLU A 16 -5.90 -4.31 4.30
N ILE A 17 -5.33 -3.09 4.23
CA ILE A 17 -4.68 -2.60 3.03
C ILE A 17 -3.46 -3.46 2.66
N VAL A 18 -2.60 -3.77 3.64
CA VAL A 18 -1.43 -4.65 3.42
C VAL A 18 -1.87 -6.03 2.95
N SER A 19 -2.91 -6.60 3.58
CA SER A 19 -3.44 -7.91 3.18
C SER A 19 -3.99 -7.87 1.75
N ALA A 20 -4.78 -6.87 1.40
CA ALA A 20 -5.33 -6.71 0.05
C ALA A 20 -4.21 -6.56 -1.00
N ASN A 21 -3.18 -5.77 -0.72
CA ASN A 21 -2.03 -5.58 -1.61
C ASN A 21 -1.29 -6.90 -1.86
N LEU A 22 -0.92 -7.60 -0.80
CA LEU A 22 -0.18 -8.85 -0.89
C LEU A 22 -1.01 -9.94 -1.59
N TYR A 23 -2.31 -10.02 -1.30
CA TYR A 23 -3.23 -10.94 -1.97
C TYR A 23 -3.31 -10.69 -3.48
N ARG A 24 -3.53 -9.43 -3.89
CA ARG A 24 -3.60 -9.03 -5.31
C ARG A 24 -2.32 -9.33 -6.09
N SER A 25 -1.16 -9.33 -5.42
CA SER A 25 0.10 -9.66 -6.07
C SER A 25 0.16 -11.12 -6.58
N GLY A 26 -0.70 -12.00 -6.06
CA GLY A 26 -0.72 -13.43 -6.38
C GLY A 26 0.51 -14.21 -5.92
N ARG A 27 1.37 -13.59 -5.09
CA ARG A 27 2.65 -14.18 -4.64
C ARG A 27 2.59 -14.73 -3.22
N PHE A 28 1.55 -14.40 -2.46
CA PHE A 28 1.42 -14.74 -1.05
C PHE A 28 0.14 -15.49 -0.77
N ASN A 29 0.25 -16.54 0.02
CA ASN A 29 -0.89 -17.20 0.63
C ASN A 29 -1.08 -16.63 2.03
N LEU A 30 -2.08 -15.77 2.21
CA LEU A 30 -2.31 -15.08 3.46
C LEU A 30 -3.03 -15.99 4.45
N PHE A 31 -2.52 -16.02 5.68
CA PHE A 31 -3.20 -16.72 6.76
C PHE A 31 -4.42 -15.91 7.24
N PRO A 32 -5.60 -16.52 7.38
CA PRO A 32 -6.83 -15.81 7.74
C PRO A 32 -6.71 -15.11 9.11
N PRO A 33 -7.12 -13.82 9.23
CA PRO A 33 -6.99 -13.06 10.47
C PRO A 33 -7.77 -13.65 11.67
N ASP A 34 -8.91 -14.28 11.41
CA ASP A 34 -9.75 -14.96 12.40
C ASP A 34 -9.12 -16.21 13.00
N GLN A 35 -8.08 -16.74 12.36
CA GLN A 35 -7.32 -17.91 12.79
C GLN A 35 -5.98 -17.55 13.43
N PHE A 36 -5.69 -16.28 13.66
CA PHE A 36 -4.44 -15.88 14.30
C PHE A 36 -4.37 -16.40 15.75
N LEU A 37 -3.28 -17.09 16.07
CA LEU A 37 -3.04 -17.63 17.42
C LEU A 37 -2.75 -16.55 18.45
N SER A 38 -2.23 -15.41 18.01
CA SER A 38 -1.92 -14.25 18.84
C SER A 38 -1.78 -13.00 17.95
N HIS A 39 -1.82 -11.83 18.58
CA HIS A 39 -1.66 -10.54 17.91
C HIS A 39 -0.43 -9.82 18.50
N PRO A 40 0.79 -10.26 18.17
CA PRO A 40 2.00 -9.60 18.68
C PRO A 40 2.08 -8.17 18.14
N SER A 41 2.44 -7.24 18.99
CA SER A 41 2.76 -5.85 18.65
C SER A 41 4.24 -5.53 18.86
N GLU A 42 4.96 -6.42 19.53
CA GLU A 42 6.39 -6.32 19.83
C GLU A 42 7.07 -7.68 19.64
N THR A 43 8.35 -7.66 19.31
CA THR A 43 9.18 -8.86 19.07
C THR A 43 9.17 -9.85 20.23
N LYS A 44 9.19 -9.36 21.48
CA LYS A 44 9.19 -10.22 22.69
C LYS A 44 7.91 -11.05 22.86
N GLN A 45 6.83 -10.68 22.20
CA GLN A 45 5.54 -11.39 22.24
C GLN A 45 5.45 -12.52 21.21
N VAL A 46 6.40 -12.59 20.27
CA VAL A 46 6.36 -13.57 19.17
C VAL A 46 6.78 -14.95 19.66
N ARG A 47 5.85 -15.89 19.68
CA ARG A 47 6.10 -17.29 19.97
C ARG A 47 6.24 -18.07 18.66
N TYR A 48 7.42 -18.11 18.07
CA TYR A 48 7.67 -18.75 16.78
C TYR A 48 7.21 -20.22 16.69
N LYS A 49 7.25 -20.98 17.80
CA LYS A 49 6.81 -22.37 17.82
C LYS A 49 5.33 -22.50 17.43
N ASP A 50 4.48 -21.60 17.94
CA ASP A 50 3.05 -21.62 17.69
C ASP A 50 2.74 -21.33 16.21
N TRP A 51 3.40 -20.34 15.64
CA TRP A 51 3.26 -19.97 14.23
C TRP A 51 3.79 -21.07 13.27
N ARG A 52 4.83 -21.81 13.66
CA ARG A 52 5.33 -22.96 12.89
C ARG A 52 4.31 -24.11 12.82
N LEU A 53 3.57 -24.36 13.91
CA LEU A 53 2.53 -25.40 13.94
C LEU A 53 1.46 -25.20 12.87
N ILE A 54 1.11 -23.95 12.58
CA ILE A 54 0.15 -23.59 11.55
C ILE A 54 0.82 -23.24 10.20
N LYS A 55 2.11 -23.58 10.04
CA LYS A 55 2.89 -23.42 8.79
C LYS A 55 3.01 -21.99 8.27
N VAL A 56 2.98 -21.00 9.14
CA VAL A 56 3.28 -19.62 8.78
C VAL A 56 4.79 -19.46 8.60
N GLU A 57 5.21 -18.96 7.46
CA GLU A 57 6.63 -18.76 7.10
C GLU A 57 7.15 -17.40 7.53
N ALA A 58 6.36 -16.37 7.33
CA ALA A 58 6.70 -14.99 7.67
C ALA A 58 5.59 -14.33 8.49
N LEU A 59 5.96 -13.53 9.47
CA LEU A 59 5.04 -12.81 10.33
C LEU A 59 5.32 -11.31 10.23
N ALA A 60 4.36 -10.57 9.66
CA ALA A 60 4.32 -9.13 9.63
C ALA A 60 3.43 -8.62 10.76
N PHE A 61 3.93 -7.75 11.61
CA PHE A 61 3.18 -7.21 12.75
C PHE A 61 3.68 -5.82 13.15
N GLY A 62 2.91 -5.14 13.99
CA GLY A 62 3.27 -3.81 14.46
C GLY A 62 2.17 -3.15 15.27
N ARG A 63 2.30 -1.82 15.41
CA ARG A 63 1.32 -0.97 16.11
C ARG A 63 1.02 0.27 15.28
N VAL A 64 -0.17 0.79 15.56
CA VAL A 64 -0.61 2.12 15.12
C VAL A 64 -1.03 2.85 16.39
N ASP A 65 -0.18 3.72 16.88
CA ASP A 65 -0.40 4.48 18.11
C ASP A 65 -0.85 5.90 17.76
N GLN A 66 -2.04 6.31 18.21
CA GLN A 66 -2.47 7.70 18.10
C GLN A 66 -1.69 8.56 19.11
N ILE A 67 -0.90 9.50 18.61
CA ILE A 67 -0.05 10.38 19.42
C ILE A 67 -0.49 11.86 19.40
N GLY A 68 -1.55 12.18 18.69
CA GLY A 68 -2.18 13.49 18.58
C GLY A 68 -3.57 13.38 17.97
N ASP A 69 -4.27 14.49 17.78
CA ASP A 69 -5.66 14.50 17.27
C ASP A 69 -5.80 13.77 15.93
N ASP A 70 -4.91 14.04 14.98
CA ASP A 70 -4.82 13.35 13.69
C ASP A 70 -3.35 12.96 13.40
N LEU A 71 -2.63 12.51 14.43
CA LEU A 71 -1.22 12.13 14.31
C LEU A 71 -1.03 10.71 14.85
N PHE A 72 -0.40 9.87 14.04
CA PHE A 72 -0.21 8.46 14.31
C PHE A 72 1.26 8.06 14.19
N GLU A 73 1.75 7.26 15.11
CA GLU A 73 3.01 6.54 14.99
C GLU A 73 2.71 5.11 14.55
N VAL A 74 3.29 4.69 13.43
CA VAL A 74 3.18 3.33 12.92
C VAL A 74 4.51 2.63 13.07
N THR A 75 4.53 1.47 13.71
CA THR A 75 5.72 0.59 13.77
C THR A 75 5.46 -0.68 13.00
N PHE A 76 6.48 -1.19 12.31
CA PHE A 76 6.39 -2.38 11.48
C PHE A 76 7.60 -3.29 11.68
N HIS A 77 7.31 -4.56 11.93
CA HIS A 77 8.27 -5.65 12.08
C HIS A 77 7.98 -6.77 11.08
N LEU A 78 9.02 -7.41 10.56
CA LEU A 78 8.91 -8.61 9.72
C LEU A 78 9.86 -9.69 10.23
N HIS A 79 9.30 -10.85 10.55
CA HIS A 79 10.06 -11.97 11.09
C HIS A 79 9.96 -13.20 10.17
N ASP A 80 11.09 -13.91 10.04
CA ASP A 80 11.16 -15.24 9.47
C ASP A 80 10.85 -16.24 10.60
N VAL A 81 9.71 -16.88 10.50
CA VAL A 81 9.19 -17.77 11.55
C VAL A 81 10.02 -19.04 11.67
N TYR A 82 10.49 -19.59 10.55
CA TYR A 82 11.30 -20.82 10.57
C TYR A 82 12.69 -20.57 11.13
N LYS A 83 13.34 -19.46 10.76
CA LYS A 83 14.61 -19.04 11.34
C LYS A 83 14.47 -18.50 12.77
N GLY A 84 13.25 -18.15 13.19
CA GLY A 84 12.97 -17.65 14.54
C GLY A 84 13.66 -16.32 14.84
N ARG A 85 13.69 -15.41 13.86
CA ARG A 85 14.40 -14.12 13.97
C ARG A 85 13.80 -13.05 13.05
N PRO A 86 14.08 -11.76 13.34
CA PRO A 86 13.76 -10.69 12.41
C PRO A 86 14.42 -10.90 11.04
N VAL A 87 13.74 -10.43 9.98
CA VAL A 87 14.25 -10.46 8.60
C VAL A 87 15.43 -9.51 8.48
N TRP A 88 15.32 -8.32 9.08
CA TRP A 88 16.36 -7.29 9.03
C TRP A 88 17.07 -7.18 10.37
N LYS A 89 18.42 -7.16 10.31
CA LYS A 89 19.28 -6.97 11.45
C LYS A 89 20.42 -6.01 11.13
N GLY A 90 20.75 -5.19 12.12
CA GLY A 90 21.94 -4.33 12.09
C GLY A 90 23.24 -5.10 12.26
N SER A 91 24.36 -4.39 12.10
CA SER A 91 25.70 -4.94 12.32
C SER A 91 25.93 -5.39 13.76
N ASP A 92 25.20 -4.83 14.70
CA ASP A 92 25.18 -5.21 16.13
C ASP A 92 24.22 -6.38 16.45
N ASN A 93 23.70 -7.05 15.40
CA ASN A 93 22.72 -8.13 15.47
C ASN A 93 21.36 -7.75 16.09
N LYS A 94 21.11 -6.46 16.35
CA LYS A 94 19.80 -5.99 16.79
C LYS A 94 18.82 -5.93 15.62
N GLU A 95 17.55 -6.07 15.95
CA GLU A 95 16.46 -5.94 14.99
C GLU A 95 16.42 -4.55 14.36
N ILE A 96 16.25 -4.49 13.05
CA ILE A 96 15.85 -3.29 12.32
C ILE A 96 14.34 -3.42 12.08
N PHE A 97 13.60 -2.41 12.51
CA PHE A 97 12.17 -2.25 12.24
C PHE A 97 11.92 -0.85 11.67
N TYR A 98 10.78 -0.66 11.04
CA TYR A 98 10.42 0.61 10.43
C TYR A 98 9.43 1.38 11.29
N ARG A 99 9.52 2.70 11.24
CA ARG A 99 8.67 3.61 11.99
C ARG A 99 8.33 4.83 11.14
N TRP A 100 7.06 5.23 11.18
CA TRP A 100 6.55 6.45 10.56
C TRP A 100 5.76 7.26 11.57
N THR A 101 5.82 8.58 11.44
CA THR A 101 4.91 9.51 12.13
C THR A 101 4.17 10.27 11.06
N VAL A 102 2.87 10.07 10.96
CA VAL A 102 2.04 10.54 9.85
C VAL A 102 0.65 10.96 10.32
N THR A 103 -0.01 11.80 9.52
CA THR A 103 -1.43 12.12 9.67
C THR A 103 -2.30 10.99 9.14
N GLY A 104 -3.59 10.96 9.52
CA GLY A 104 -4.51 9.88 9.16
C GLY A 104 -4.65 9.67 7.66
N ASP A 105 -4.63 10.76 6.87
CA ASP A 105 -4.68 10.72 5.40
C ASP A 105 -3.46 10.05 4.75
N LYS A 106 -2.36 9.86 5.48
CA LYS A 106 -1.14 9.20 5.00
C LYS A 106 -1.00 7.75 5.43
N LEU A 107 -1.90 7.25 6.28
CA LEU A 107 -1.84 5.85 6.75
C LEU A 107 -1.91 4.84 5.60
N ARG A 108 -2.73 5.13 4.57
CA ARG A 108 -2.81 4.30 3.36
C ARG A 108 -1.47 4.21 2.64
N LYS A 109 -0.80 5.34 2.46
CA LYS A 109 0.54 5.37 1.87
C LYS A 109 1.54 4.54 2.67
N VAL A 110 1.50 4.63 4.01
CA VAL A 110 2.35 3.79 4.88
C VAL A 110 2.04 2.30 4.68
N ALA A 111 0.77 1.92 4.55
CA ALA A 111 0.38 0.54 4.28
C ALA A 111 0.93 0.03 2.93
N HIS A 112 0.92 0.86 1.89
CA HIS A 112 1.54 0.54 0.61
C HIS A 112 3.06 0.36 0.73
N GLN A 113 3.75 1.25 1.46
CA GLN A 113 5.19 1.12 1.72
C GLN A 113 5.51 -0.16 2.50
N ILE A 114 4.72 -0.49 3.52
CA ILE A 114 4.87 -1.75 4.26
C ILE A 114 4.73 -2.95 3.30
N SER A 115 3.75 -2.90 2.40
CA SER A 115 3.57 -3.95 1.39
C SER A 115 4.78 -4.10 0.48
N ASP A 116 5.39 -2.98 0.05
CA ASP A 116 6.62 -2.98 -0.75
C ASP A 116 7.81 -3.57 0.02
N TYR A 117 7.96 -3.23 1.30
CA TYR A 117 9.01 -3.83 2.15
C TYR A 117 8.83 -5.33 2.30
N ILE A 118 7.60 -5.80 2.57
CA ILE A 118 7.30 -7.24 2.68
C ILE A 118 7.60 -7.93 1.35
N TYR A 119 7.09 -7.39 0.25
CA TYR A 119 7.26 -7.97 -1.09
C TYR A 119 8.73 -8.11 -1.44
N LYS A 120 9.51 -7.04 -1.30
CA LYS A 120 10.94 -7.04 -1.58
C LYS A 120 11.70 -8.02 -0.68
N ALA A 121 11.39 -8.07 0.60
CA ALA A 121 12.09 -8.92 1.55
C ALA A 121 11.87 -10.42 1.29
N LEU A 122 10.65 -10.80 0.85
CA LEU A 122 10.27 -12.19 0.69
C LEU A 122 10.43 -12.70 -0.76
N THR A 123 10.43 -11.81 -1.76
CA THR A 123 10.56 -12.20 -3.18
C THR A 123 11.90 -11.80 -3.80
N GLY A 124 12.63 -10.87 -3.18
CA GLY A 124 13.86 -10.28 -3.73
C GLY A 124 13.61 -9.19 -4.78
N THR A 125 12.37 -8.96 -5.20
CA THR A 125 12.00 -7.98 -6.23
C THR A 125 11.33 -6.77 -5.57
N PRO A 126 11.60 -5.52 -6.00
CA PRO A 126 10.88 -4.36 -5.50
C PRO A 126 9.36 -4.50 -5.69
N GLY A 127 8.58 -4.09 -4.71
CA GLY A 127 7.13 -3.94 -4.85
C GLY A 127 6.78 -2.67 -5.64
N ALA A 128 5.50 -2.54 -6.00
CA ALA A 128 4.96 -1.39 -6.72
C ALA A 128 3.61 -0.96 -6.12
N PHE A 129 3.43 -1.15 -4.82
CA PHE A 129 2.18 -0.81 -4.14
C PHE A 129 2.10 0.70 -3.82
N ASP A 130 3.22 1.33 -3.42
CA ASP A 130 3.32 2.79 -3.23
C ASP A 130 3.59 3.49 -4.57
N THR A 131 2.71 3.23 -5.56
CA THR A 131 2.75 3.85 -6.88
C THR A 131 1.38 4.37 -7.27
N GLN A 132 1.31 5.12 -8.38
CA GLN A 132 0.06 5.62 -8.94
C GLN A 132 -0.21 4.99 -10.30
N ILE A 133 -1.49 4.86 -10.61
CA ILE A 133 -1.98 4.46 -11.94
C ILE A 133 -2.69 5.66 -12.60
N ALA A 134 -2.60 5.72 -13.91
CA ALA A 134 -3.37 6.66 -14.72
C ALA A 134 -4.25 5.88 -15.70
N TYR A 135 -5.52 6.23 -15.78
CA TYR A 135 -6.47 5.56 -16.67
C TYR A 135 -7.52 6.53 -17.17
N ILE A 136 -8.20 6.13 -18.25
CA ILE A 136 -9.24 6.92 -18.87
C ILE A 136 -10.57 6.24 -18.64
N THR A 137 -11.56 7.00 -18.18
CA THR A 137 -12.96 6.59 -18.15
C THR A 137 -13.74 7.30 -19.23
N VAL A 138 -14.76 6.61 -19.76
CA VAL A 138 -15.69 7.18 -20.72
C VAL A 138 -17.08 7.08 -20.14
N ARG A 139 -17.68 8.23 -19.86
CA ARG A 139 -19.07 8.29 -19.43
C ARG A 139 -19.95 8.57 -20.66
N GLN A 140 -20.82 7.64 -20.99
CA GLN A 140 -21.78 7.85 -22.05
C GLN A 140 -22.85 8.84 -21.59
N GLY A 141 -22.84 10.04 -22.17
CA GLY A 141 -23.90 11.01 -22.01
C GLY A 141 -25.06 10.73 -22.99
N SER A 142 -26.19 11.44 -22.82
CA SER A 142 -27.34 11.30 -23.69
C SER A 142 -27.10 11.80 -25.14
N VAL A 143 -26.11 12.64 -25.37
CA VAL A 143 -25.78 13.26 -26.66
C VAL A 143 -24.32 13.02 -27.05
N THR A 144 -23.38 13.31 -26.17
CA THR A 144 -21.94 13.15 -26.42
C THR A 144 -21.26 12.41 -25.26
N PRO A 145 -20.28 11.52 -25.55
CA PRO A 145 -19.48 10.89 -24.51
C PRO A 145 -18.57 11.94 -23.84
N GLN A 146 -18.33 11.77 -22.56
CA GLN A 146 -17.36 12.54 -21.78
C GLN A 146 -16.18 11.64 -21.42
N PHE A 147 -14.99 12.11 -21.72
CA PHE A 147 -13.73 11.43 -21.40
C PHE A 147 -13.09 12.07 -20.18
N GLU A 148 -12.56 11.25 -19.31
CA GLU A 148 -11.93 11.70 -18.08
C GLU A 148 -10.63 10.94 -17.85
N LEU A 149 -9.53 11.69 -17.69
CA LEU A 149 -8.24 11.13 -17.29
C LEU A 149 -8.16 11.18 -15.78
N ILE A 150 -7.97 10.02 -15.18
CA ILE A 150 -7.94 9.83 -13.73
C ILE A 150 -6.57 9.34 -13.31
N VAL A 151 -6.07 9.87 -12.19
CA VAL A 151 -4.91 9.38 -11.46
C VAL A 151 -5.39 8.86 -10.12
N ALA A 152 -4.96 7.67 -9.74
CA ALA A 152 -5.30 7.03 -8.47
C ALA A 152 -4.10 6.29 -7.88
N ASP A 153 -4.19 5.90 -6.60
CA ASP A 153 -3.24 4.95 -6.02
C ASP A 153 -3.32 3.60 -6.75
N SER A 154 -2.29 2.77 -6.64
CA SER A 154 -2.18 1.49 -7.35
C SER A 154 -3.36 0.53 -7.11
N ASP A 155 -4.13 0.75 -6.06
CA ASP A 155 -5.32 -0.02 -5.70
C ASP A 155 -6.65 0.65 -6.08
N GLY A 156 -6.59 1.79 -6.78
CA GLY A 156 -7.73 2.54 -7.27
C GLY A 156 -8.32 3.53 -6.26
N HIS A 157 -7.74 3.66 -5.06
CA HIS A 157 -8.15 4.67 -4.08
C HIS A 157 -7.58 6.05 -4.42
N ASN A 158 -8.12 7.08 -3.76
CA ASN A 158 -7.70 8.48 -3.92
C ASN A 158 -7.72 8.91 -5.40
N ASP A 159 -8.71 8.46 -6.14
CA ASP A 159 -8.89 8.81 -7.55
C ASP A 159 -9.15 10.31 -7.71
N GLN A 160 -8.41 10.91 -8.63
CA GLN A 160 -8.50 12.33 -8.95
C GLN A 160 -8.65 12.50 -10.46
N SER A 161 -9.67 13.22 -10.87
CA SER A 161 -9.83 13.67 -12.24
C SER A 161 -8.86 14.79 -12.54
N VAL A 162 -7.89 14.53 -13.41
CA VAL A 162 -6.87 15.51 -13.82
C VAL A 162 -7.23 16.20 -15.13
N LEU A 163 -8.12 15.63 -15.93
CA LEU A 163 -8.63 16.22 -17.17
C LEU A 163 -10.03 15.66 -17.47
N GLN A 164 -10.93 16.56 -17.87
CA GLN A 164 -12.24 16.22 -18.43
C GLN A 164 -12.41 16.88 -19.79
N THR A 165 -12.87 16.12 -20.78
CA THR A 165 -13.04 16.62 -22.15
C THR A 165 -14.16 15.88 -22.88
N LEU A 166 -14.74 16.51 -23.90
CA LEU A 166 -15.68 15.89 -24.83
C LEU A 166 -14.99 15.24 -26.04
N SER A 167 -13.72 15.57 -26.26
CA SER A 167 -12.90 14.97 -27.31
C SER A 167 -12.21 13.71 -26.79
N PRO A 168 -12.08 12.66 -27.61
CA PRO A 168 -11.41 11.44 -27.20
C PRO A 168 -9.96 11.69 -26.73
N ILE A 169 -9.60 11.03 -25.65
CA ILE A 169 -8.21 10.96 -25.15
C ILE A 169 -7.82 9.50 -24.99
N LEU A 170 -6.56 9.17 -25.29
CA LEU A 170 -6.05 7.79 -25.28
C LEU A 170 -4.62 7.73 -24.73
N SER A 171 -4.22 6.51 -24.35
CA SER A 171 -2.84 6.12 -24.07
C SER A 171 -2.11 7.02 -23.05
N PRO A 172 -2.62 7.16 -21.83
CA PRO A 172 -1.90 7.87 -20.80
C PRO A 172 -0.58 7.15 -20.50
N ALA A 173 0.50 7.90 -20.36
CA ALA A 173 1.83 7.37 -20.05
C ALA A 173 2.57 8.27 -19.06
N TRP A 174 3.09 7.68 -17.99
CA TRP A 174 3.91 8.39 -17.02
C TRP A 174 5.29 8.71 -17.59
N ALA A 175 5.77 9.93 -17.34
CA ALA A 175 7.17 10.25 -17.54
C ALA A 175 8.04 9.45 -16.54
N PRO A 176 9.32 9.16 -16.86
CA PRO A 176 10.22 8.39 -15.98
C PRO A 176 10.42 9.01 -14.58
N ASP A 177 10.20 10.32 -14.45
CA ASP A 177 10.31 11.03 -13.17
C ASP A 177 9.06 10.86 -12.27
N GLY A 178 7.98 10.24 -12.78
CA GLY A 178 6.71 10.04 -12.06
C GLY A 178 5.94 11.34 -11.75
N LYS A 179 6.31 12.47 -12.35
CA LYS A 179 5.71 13.79 -12.05
C LYS A 179 4.88 14.35 -13.19
N ARG A 180 5.03 13.81 -14.37
CA ARG A 180 4.35 14.26 -15.59
C ARG A 180 3.67 13.10 -16.27
N LEU A 181 2.57 13.40 -16.92
CA LEU A 181 1.75 12.45 -17.63
C LEU A 181 1.55 12.97 -19.05
N ALA A 182 1.82 12.13 -20.05
CA ALA A 182 1.50 12.39 -21.43
C ALA A 182 0.26 11.59 -21.83
N TYR A 183 -0.52 12.10 -22.76
CA TYR A 183 -1.67 11.42 -23.35
C TYR A 183 -1.87 11.85 -24.81
N VAL A 184 -2.62 11.11 -25.58
CA VAL A 184 -3.03 11.48 -26.95
C VAL A 184 -4.42 12.08 -26.87
N GLY A 185 -4.61 13.31 -27.31
CA GLY A 185 -5.89 13.99 -27.41
C GLY A 185 -6.30 14.17 -28.90
N PHE A 186 -7.60 14.02 -29.18
CA PHE A 186 -8.20 14.24 -30.49
C PHE A 186 -9.16 15.43 -30.38
N GLY A 187 -8.65 16.63 -30.36
CA GLY A 187 -9.43 17.88 -30.32
C GLY A 187 -9.33 18.63 -31.63
N ASP A 188 -10.35 19.39 -31.95
CA ASP A 188 -10.38 20.28 -33.14
C ASP A 188 -9.55 21.57 -32.93
N ASP A 189 -8.86 21.72 -31.83
CA ASP A 189 -8.09 22.94 -31.55
C ASP A 189 -6.69 22.82 -32.14
N ASP A 190 -6.40 23.73 -33.07
CA ASP A 190 -5.10 24.04 -33.70
C ASP A 190 -4.00 24.46 -32.71
N THR A 191 -4.15 24.19 -31.42
CA THR A 191 -3.15 24.42 -30.39
C THR A 191 -2.36 23.12 -30.21
N GLY A 192 -1.21 23.07 -30.85
CA GLY A 192 -0.30 21.94 -30.87
C GLY A 192 -0.09 21.28 -29.51
N ALA A 193 0.15 19.97 -29.57
CA ALA A 193 0.42 19.13 -28.42
C ALA A 193 1.41 19.77 -27.44
N THR A 194 0.99 19.98 -26.21
CA THR A 194 1.85 20.34 -25.09
C THR A 194 2.22 19.12 -24.27
#